data_fb96cf0e5e4bb01b51df7db7d6a953a0
#
_entry.id   fb96cf0e5e4bb01b51df7db7d6a953a0
#
_cell.length_a   1.000
_cell.length_b   1.000
_cell.length_c   1.000
_cell.angle_alpha   90.00
_cell.angle_beta   90.00
_cell.angle_gamma   90.00
#
_symmetry.space_group_name_H-M   'P 1'
#
loop_
_entity.id
_entity.type
_entity.pdbx_description
1 polymer ?
#
loop_
_entity_poly.entity_id
_entity_poly.type
_entity_poly.pdbx_seq_one_letter_code
_entity_poly.pdbx_strand_id
1 'polypeptide(L)'
;MSITDRVIAIIAEQAVLDPSDVTPESTLEDLGIDSLGLVESIFAFEEEFDISVPFNANEPTASDFDISNVAAIIAGIEKLVSEKV
;
A
#
# COMPACT_ATOMS: atom_id res chain seq x y z
N MET A 1 -13.83 -4.27 -9.54
CA MET A 1 -12.38 -4.27 -9.32
C MET A 1 -12.06 -4.83 -7.96
N SER A 2 -11.09 -5.71 -7.87
CA SER A 2 -10.73 -6.33 -6.60
C SER A 2 -9.89 -5.38 -5.74
N ILE A 3 -9.75 -5.70 -4.46
CA ILE A 3 -8.87 -4.94 -3.56
C ILE A 3 -7.45 -4.95 -4.11
N THR A 4 -6.98 -6.12 -4.58
CA THR A 4 -5.65 -6.25 -5.17
C THR A 4 -5.47 -5.27 -6.32
N ASP A 5 -6.42 -5.20 -7.25
CA ASP A 5 -6.32 -4.29 -8.39
C ASP A 5 -6.29 -2.83 -7.97
N ARG A 6 -7.10 -2.47 -6.96
CA ARG A 6 -7.13 -1.09 -6.46
C ARG A 6 -5.83 -0.71 -5.78
N VAL A 7 -5.28 -1.59 -4.97
CA VAL A 7 -4.00 -1.35 -4.29
C VAL A 7 -2.89 -1.17 -5.31
N ILE A 8 -2.83 -2.04 -6.31
CA ILE A 8 -1.82 -1.96 -7.37
C ILE A 8 -1.96 -0.64 -8.14
N ALA A 9 -3.19 -0.25 -8.47
CA ALA A 9 -3.43 1.00 -9.19
C ALA A 9 -2.93 2.21 -8.40
N ILE A 10 -3.19 2.24 -7.09
CA ILE A 10 -2.75 3.33 -6.23
C ILE A 10 -1.22 3.39 -6.16
N ILE A 11 -0.59 2.23 -5.97
CA ILE A 11 0.87 2.15 -5.90
C ILE A 11 1.49 2.58 -7.23
N ALA A 12 0.95 2.13 -8.34
CA ALA A 12 1.45 2.49 -9.66
C ALA A 12 1.35 4.00 -9.89
N GLU A 13 0.24 4.59 -9.46
CA GLU A 13 0.05 6.03 -9.58
C GLU A 13 1.11 6.80 -8.79
N GLN A 14 1.41 6.37 -7.57
CA GLN A 14 2.44 7.01 -6.74
C GLN A 14 3.83 6.85 -7.35
N ALA A 15 4.09 5.72 -7.96
CA ALA A 15 5.39 5.44 -8.58
C ALA A 15 5.50 6.02 -10.00
N VAL A 16 4.42 6.55 -10.54
CA VAL A 16 4.32 7.05 -11.92
C VAL A 16 4.66 5.92 -12.90
N LEU A 17 4.08 4.75 -12.65
CA LEU A 17 4.26 3.55 -13.46
C LEU A 17 2.91 3.04 -13.94
N ASP A 18 2.96 2.13 -14.91
CA ASP A 18 1.78 1.42 -15.34
C ASP A 18 1.44 0.34 -14.30
N PRO A 19 0.17 0.06 -14.01
CA PRO A 19 -0.18 -1.04 -13.10
C PRO A 19 0.46 -2.37 -13.47
N SER A 20 0.67 -2.61 -14.76
CA SER A 20 1.33 -3.84 -15.22
C SER A 20 2.80 -3.93 -14.82
N ASP A 21 3.41 -2.81 -14.41
CA ASP A 21 4.80 -2.78 -13.96
C ASP A 21 4.92 -3.08 -12.46
N VAL A 22 3.80 -3.18 -11.76
CA VAL A 22 3.77 -3.46 -10.32
C VAL A 22 3.42 -4.92 -10.10
N THR A 23 4.31 -5.65 -9.41
CA THR A 23 4.10 -7.08 -9.14
C THR A 23 4.02 -7.30 -7.63
N PRO A 24 3.45 -8.43 -7.19
CA PRO A 24 3.38 -8.74 -5.75
C PRO A 24 4.76 -8.80 -5.07
N GLU A 25 5.79 -9.16 -5.81
CA GLU A 25 7.15 -9.26 -5.28
C GLU A 25 7.86 -7.91 -5.27
N SER A 26 7.32 -6.89 -5.91
CA SER A 26 7.95 -5.56 -5.96
C SER A 26 8.03 -4.96 -4.56
N THR A 27 9.16 -4.33 -4.27
CA THR A 27 9.31 -3.54 -3.04
C THR A 27 9.09 -2.07 -3.38
N LEU A 28 8.86 -1.25 -2.35
CA LEU A 28 8.73 0.19 -2.57
C LEU A 28 10.02 0.77 -3.14
N GLU A 29 11.15 0.26 -2.70
CA GLU A 29 12.45 0.67 -3.23
C GLU A 29 12.58 0.35 -4.72
N ASP A 30 12.16 -0.85 -5.12
CA ASP A 30 12.16 -1.26 -6.53
C ASP A 30 11.32 -0.34 -7.40
N LEU A 31 10.25 0.18 -6.84
CA LEU A 31 9.31 1.06 -7.55
C LEU A 31 9.73 2.54 -7.47
N GLY A 32 10.76 2.84 -6.70
CA GLY A 32 11.22 4.21 -6.54
C GLY A 32 10.34 5.06 -5.64
N ILE A 33 9.55 4.42 -4.77
CA ILE A 33 8.69 5.13 -3.82
C ILE A 33 9.49 5.39 -2.54
N ASP A 34 9.64 6.65 -2.18
CA ASP A 34 10.33 7.05 -0.95
C ASP A 34 9.35 7.10 0.22
N SER A 35 9.83 7.57 1.38
CA SER A 35 9.03 7.64 2.60
C SER A 35 7.80 8.54 2.42
N LEU A 36 7.95 9.65 1.73
CA LEU A 36 6.81 10.56 1.48
C LEU A 36 5.79 9.90 0.56
N GLY A 37 6.25 9.26 -0.52
CA GLY A 37 5.37 8.55 -1.43
C GLY A 37 4.62 7.43 -0.73
N LEU A 38 5.29 6.73 0.21
CA LEU A 38 4.66 5.69 1.01
C LEU A 38 3.53 6.27 1.87
N VAL A 39 3.78 7.38 2.56
CA VAL A 39 2.76 8.03 3.39
C VAL A 39 1.57 8.46 2.54
N GLU A 40 1.83 9.03 1.38
CA GLU A 40 0.76 9.43 0.46
C GLU A 40 -0.05 8.22 -0.02
N SER A 41 0.63 7.10 -0.30
CA SER A 41 -0.05 5.86 -0.69
C SER A 41 -0.95 5.35 0.43
N ILE A 42 -0.47 5.40 1.68
CA ILE A 42 -1.25 4.98 2.85
C ILE A 42 -2.53 5.83 2.97
N PHE A 43 -2.41 7.14 2.83
CA PHE A 43 -3.58 8.01 2.88
C PHE A 43 -4.57 7.69 1.75
N ALA A 44 -4.05 7.39 0.56
CA ALA A 44 -4.90 7.02 -0.57
C ALA A 44 -5.65 5.72 -0.28
N PHE A 45 -4.99 4.74 0.34
CA PHE A 45 -5.65 3.50 0.74
C PHE A 45 -6.76 3.75 1.76
N GLU A 46 -6.50 4.61 2.73
CA GLU A 46 -7.49 4.95 3.74
C GLU A 46 -8.73 5.58 3.13
N GLU A 47 -8.55 6.47 2.16
CA GLU A 47 -9.67 7.10 1.48
C GLU A 47 -10.40 6.13 0.55
N GLU A 48 -9.64 5.32 -0.19
CA GLU A 48 -10.23 4.41 -1.18
C GLU A 48 -11.09 3.34 -0.51
N PHE A 49 -10.64 2.81 0.62
CA PHE A 49 -11.28 1.69 1.29
C PHE A 49 -12.02 2.10 2.57
N ASP A 50 -11.97 3.38 2.93
CA ASP A 50 -12.58 3.90 4.15
C ASP A 50 -12.12 3.12 5.38
N ILE A 51 -10.81 3.04 5.55
CA ILE A 51 -10.15 2.31 6.64
C ILE A 51 -9.10 3.19 7.31
N SER A 52 -8.64 2.77 8.50
CA SER A 52 -7.49 3.38 9.16
C SER A 52 -6.34 2.38 9.13
N VAL A 53 -5.21 2.79 8.57
CA VAL A 53 -4.03 1.93 8.48
C VAL A 53 -3.13 2.21 9.69
N PRO A 54 -2.79 1.18 10.49
CA PRO A 54 -1.92 1.36 11.67
C PRO A 54 -0.46 1.52 11.25
N PHE A 55 -0.16 2.64 10.61
CA PHE A 55 1.16 2.93 10.08
C PHE A 55 1.80 4.09 10.83
N ASN A 56 3.05 3.90 11.27
CA ASN A 56 3.81 4.95 11.95
C ASN A 56 4.84 5.53 10.96
N ALA A 57 4.59 6.74 10.49
CA ALA A 57 5.46 7.40 9.50
C ALA A 57 6.86 7.68 10.05
N ASN A 58 7.00 7.83 11.38
CA ASN A 58 8.30 8.09 12.00
C ASN A 58 9.14 6.82 12.14
N GLU A 59 8.49 5.68 12.29
CA GLU A 59 9.13 4.38 12.44
C GLU A 59 8.41 3.33 11.61
N PRO A 60 8.54 3.37 10.28
CA PRO A 60 7.79 2.47 9.40
C PRO A 60 8.00 0.99 9.70
N THR A 61 9.21 0.62 10.09
CA THR A 61 9.53 -0.79 10.37
C THR A 61 8.97 -1.27 11.71
N ALA A 62 8.55 -0.35 12.56
CA ALA A 62 7.98 -0.67 13.87
C ALA A 62 6.45 -0.71 13.84
N SER A 63 5.83 -0.36 12.71
CA SER A 63 4.37 -0.39 12.61
C SER A 63 3.87 -1.82 12.45
N ASP A 64 2.62 -2.05 12.83
CA ASP A 64 1.98 -3.36 12.67
C ASP A 64 1.60 -3.65 11.22
N PHE A 65 1.68 -2.66 10.36
CA PHE A 65 1.33 -2.80 8.95
C PHE A 65 2.59 -3.14 8.14
N ASP A 66 2.62 -4.33 7.56
CA ASP A 66 3.78 -4.82 6.82
C ASP A 66 3.86 -4.15 5.44
N ILE A 67 4.98 -3.50 5.17
CA ILE A 67 5.26 -2.81 3.92
C ILE A 67 6.47 -3.40 3.19
N SER A 68 6.82 -4.66 3.51
CA SER A 68 8.01 -5.32 2.94
C SER A 68 7.96 -5.40 1.42
N ASN A 69 6.78 -5.68 0.87
CA ASN A 69 6.57 -5.73 -0.58
C ASN A 69 5.09 -5.48 -0.87
N VAL A 70 4.74 -5.46 -2.15
CA VAL A 70 3.37 -5.19 -2.59
C VAL A 70 2.40 -6.25 -2.05
N ALA A 71 2.79 -7.52 -2.08
CA ALA A 71 1.94 -8.60 -1.57
C ALA A 71 1.58 -8.40 -0.09
N ALA A 72 2.56 -7.98 0.72
CA ALA A 72 2.33 -7.72 2.14
C ALA A 72 1.38 -6.54 2.34
N ILE A 73 1.53 -5.49 1.54
CA ILE A 73 0.64 -4.34 1.58
C ILE A 73 -0.79 -4.75 1.24
N ILE A 74 -0.95 -5.52 0.16
CA ILE A 74 -2.27 -6.02 -0.26
C ILE A 74 -2.92 -6.84 0.86
N ALA A 75 -2.16 -7.77 1.46
CA ALA A 75 -2.66 -8.61 2.54
C ALA A 75 -3.12 -7.77 3.73
N GLY A 76 -2.34 -6.75 4.09
CA GLY A 76 -2.68 -5.85 5.18
C GLY A 76 -3.96 -5.07 4.91
N ILE A 77 -4.11 -4.54 3.70
CA ILE A 77 -5.32 -3.81 3.30
C ILE A 77 -6.54 -4.74 3.31
N GLU A 78 -6.41 -5.95 2.76
CA GLU A 78 -7.50 -6.91 2.76
C GLU A 78 -7.97 -7.25 4.17
N LYS A 79 -7.03 -7.41 5.10
CA LYS A 79 -7.34 -7.67 6.50
C LYS A 79 -8.13 -6.51 7.11
N LEU A 80 -7.68 -5.28 6.89
CA LEU A 80 -8.35 -4.11 7.44
C LEU A 80 -9.74 -3.92 6.86
N VAL A 81 -9.91 -4.15 5.56
CA VAL A 81 -11.22 -4.08 4.93
C VAL A 81 -12.15 -5.14 5.50
N SER A 82 -11.64 -6.35 5.72
CA SER A 82 -12.41 -7.44 6.31
C SER A 82 -12.86 -7.12 7.74
N GLU A 83 -12.00 -6.49 8.53
CA GLU A 83 -12.29 -6.15 9.93
C GLU A 83 -13.27 -4.97 10.04
N LYS A 84 -13.38 -4.18 9.00
CA LYS A 84 -14.24 -3.02 8.96
C LYS A 84 -15.74 -3.40 9.01
N VAL A 85 -16.07 -4.58 8.54
CA VAL A 85 -17.47 -5.07 8.49
C VAL A 85 -17.97 -5.58 9.89
#